data_c4729a406ca3e64582c2ed1b15fc4bed
#
_entry.id   c4729a406ca3e64582c2ed1b15fc4bed
#
_cell.length_a   1.000
_cell.length_b   1.000
_cell.length_c   1.000
_cell.angle_alpha   90.00
_cell.angle_beta   90.00
_cell.angle_gamma   90.00
#
_symmetry.space_group_name_H-M   'P 1'
#
loop_
_entity.id
_entity.type
_entity.pdbx_description
1 polymer ?
#
loop_
_entity_poly.entity_id
_entity_poly.type
_entity_poly.pdbx_seq_one_letter_code
_entity_poly.pdbx_strand_id
1 'polypeptide(L)'
;VVVAGRQRTGGRADFRIRERECGEVAEFYPATLSPPARNTVNGVVSDVSEGRSGGGFNPPEPTTRGGPDYGRFVEAVRDLQDLARAADAPDEVITEAAGLIEKVTGLLEPYRADEWSSPSGRRLDLPNRGNILQVPMFLAKTDDGRIAGEATFRRFYLGRNGAAHGGAVALLFDSVLGYTTYKLTQSRFQRTAYLQVNYRSITPVEKPLRVEAGIDRIEGRKIFVEGRLLDGDTVLAEAEALFVRLKPGQP
;
A
#
# COMPACT_ATOMS: atom_id res chain seq x y z
N VAL A 1 -0.15 -22.51 40.62
CA VAL A 1 -0.54 -23.44 39.57
C VAL A 1 0.45 -23.23 38.44
N VAL A 2 1.31 -24.21 38.24
CA VAL A 2 2.35 -24.25 37.19
C VAL A 2 1.68 -24.75 35.92
N VAL A 3 1.80 -24.02 34.81
CA VAL A 3 1.46 -24.52 33.48
C VAL A 3 2.73 -24.54 32.65
N ALA A 4 3.09 -25.73 32.21
CA ALA A 4 4.31 -26.03 31.48
C ALA A 4 4.34 -25.41 30.08
N GLY A 5 5.44 -24.72 29.74
CA GLY A 5 5.73 -24.21 28.41
C GLY A 5 6.18 -25.33 27.48
N ARG A 6 5.61 -25.36 26.27
CA ARG A 6 6.18 -26.10 25.15
C ARG A 6 7.21 -25.22 24.45
N GLN A 7 8.48 -25.60 24.57
CA GLN A 7 9.55 -25.06 23.71
C GLN A 7 9.38 -25.60 22.31
N ARG A 8 9.25 -24.70 21.32
CA ARG A 8 9.50 -24.99 19.92
C ARG A 8 10.92 -24.54 19.58
N THR A 9 11.76 -25.50 19.22
CA THR A 9 13.13 -25.28 18.74
C THR A 9 13.11 -24.50 17.43
N GLY A 10 13.79 -23.35 17.42
CA GLY A 10 13.91 -22.47 16.27
C GLY A 10 14.92 -23.02 15.25
N GLY A 11 14.46 -23.23 14.02
CA GLY A 11 15.32 -23.31 12.85
C GLY A 11 15.59 -21.92 12.31
N ARG A 12 16.84 -21.47 12.26
CA ARG A 12 17.28 -20.29 11.55
C ARG A 12 17.09 -20.53 10.04
N ALA A 13 16.16 -19.84 9.43
CA ALA A 13 16.11 -19.69 7.98
C ALA A 13 16.92 -18.46 7.60
N ASP A 14 18.04 -18.64 6.90
CA ASP A 14 18.83 -17.57 6.29
C ASP A 14 18.03 -16.97 5.13
N PHE A 15 17.49 -15.79 5.35
CA PHE A 15 16.78 -15.04 4.31
C PHE A 15 17.80 -14.29 3.43
N ARG A 16 18.12 -14.86 2.28
CA ARG A 16 18.79 -14.11 1.19
C ARG A 16 17.73 -13.53 0.27
N ILE A 17 17.53 -12.22 0.34
CA ILE A 17 16.84 -11.46 -0.70
C ILE A 17 17.81 -11.45 -1.90
N ARG A 18 17.48 -12.15 -2.98
CA ARG A 18 18.15 -11.94 -4.26
C ARG A 18 17.67 -10.58 -4.79
N GLU A 19 18.60 -9.65 -4.96
CA GLU A 19 18.39 -8.48 -5.81
C GLU A 19 18.07 -8.98 -7.23
N ARG A 20 16.80 -8.93 -7.59
CA ARG A 20 16.37 -9.11 -8.98
C ARG A 20 16.16 -7.75 -9.59
N GLU A 21 16.83 -7.53 -10.70
CA GLU A 21 16.72 -6.36 -11.54
C GLU A 21 15.26 -6.04 -11.88
N CYS A 22 14.95 -4.79 -12.05
CA CYS A 22 13.63 -4.18 -12.25
C CYS A 22 12.85 -4.67 -13.50
N GLY A 23 13.32 -5.74 -14.19
CA GLY A 23 12.74 -6.28 -15.42
C GLY A 23 11.59 -7.29 -15.24
N GLU A 24 11.46 -7.95 -14.10
CA GLU A 24 10.51 -9.08 -13.93
C GLU A 24 9.10 -8.69 -13.45
N VAL A 25 8.84 -7.42 -13.18
CA VAL A 25 7.50 -6.98 -12.73
C VAL A 25 6.47 -6.94 -13.88
N ALA A 26 6.93 -6.96 -15.13
CA ALA A 26 6.07 -6.85 -16.32
C ALA A 26 5.39 -8.16 -16.75
N GLU A 27 5.86 -9.34 -16.29
CA GLU A 27 5.37 -10.64 -16.79
C GLU A 27 4.06 -11.15 -16.17
N PHE A 28 3.48 -10.45 -15.18
CA PHE A 28 2.29 -10.92 -14.48
C PHE A 28 0.96 -10.35 -14.96
N TYR A 29 0.95 -9.52 -16.01
CA TYR A 29 -0.27 -9.08 -16.67
C TYR A 29 -0.15 -9.37 -18.16
N PRO A 30 -1.02 -10.21 -18.77
CA PRO A 30 -0.97 -10.43 -20.20
C PRO A 30 -1.21 -9.10 -20.93
N ALA A 31 -0.25 -8.73 -21.77
CA ALA A 31 -0.27 -7.53 -22.61
C ALA A 31 -1.23 -7.70 -23.80
N THR A 32 -2.50 -7.98 -23.52
CA THR A 32 -3.53 -8.07 -24.57
C THR A 32 -4.77 -7.28 -24.18
N LEU A 33 -4.65 -5.96 -24.16
CA LEU A 33 -5.78 -5.06 -24.36
C LEU A 33 -5.21 -3.76 -24.94
N SER A 34 -5.43 -3.55 -26.23
CA SER A 34 -5.20 -2.26 -26.89
C SER A 34 -5.97 -1.17 -26.16
N PRO A 35 -5.40 0.03 -25.95
CA PRO A 35 -6.13 1.12 -25.32
C PRO A 35 -7.34 1.50 -26.17
N PRO A 36 -8.51 1.78 -25.56
CA PRO A 36 -9.65 2.28 -26.30
C PRO A 36 -9.32 3.62 -26.95
N ALA A 37 -9.80 3.82 -28.18
CA ALA A 37 -9.60 5.01 -28.97
C ALA A 37 -10.12 6.26 -28.22
N ARG A 38 -9.34 7.34 -28.24
CA ARG A 38 -9.73 8.64 -27.70
C ARG A 38 -10.77 9.28 -28.62
N ASN A 39 -11.98 9.47 -28.14
CA ASN A 39 -12.91 10.40 -28.74
C ASN A 39 -12.75 11.77 -28.07
N THR A 40 -12.13 12.71 -28.75
CA THR A 40 -12.08 14.12 -28.36
C THR A 40 -13.24 14.84 -29.02
N VAL A 41 -14.23 15.23 -28.26
CA VAL A 41 -15.23 16.23 -28.66
C VAL A 41 -15.37 17.22 -27.50
N ASN A 42 -15.00 18.47 -27.79
CA ASN A 42 -15.28 19.68 -26.99
C ASN A 42 -14.91 19.66 -25.49
N GLY A 43 -13.62 19.53 -25.17
CA GLY A 43 -13.07 20.03 -23.87
C GLY A 43 -13.62 19.42 -22.57
N VAL A 44 -14.55 18.50 -22.63
CA VAL A 44 -15.06 17.72 -21.49
C VAL A 44 -14.69 16.26 -21.78
N VAL A 45 -13.77 15.72 -21.02
CA VAL A 45 -13.50 14.28 -21.02
C VAL A 45 -14.69 13.61 -20.35
N SER A 46 -15.72 13.29 -21.13
CA SER A 46 -16.72 12.31 -20.73
C SER A 46 -16.05 10.94 -20.82
N ASP A 47 -15.49 10.47 -19.71
CA ASP A 47 -14.97 9.12 -19.64
C ASP A 47 -16.16 8.17 -19.62
N VAL A 48 -16.23 7.37 -20.66
CA VAL A 48 -17.29 6.40 -20.88
C VAL A 48 -17.13 5.28 -19.86
N SER A 49 -17.92 5.33 -18.82
CA SER A 49 -18.15 4.24 -17.87
C SER A 49 -19.05 3.14 -18.49
N GLU A 50 -18.95 2.92 -19.79
CA GLU A 50 -19.68 1.84 -20.46
C GLU A 50 -19.13 0.49 -20.02
N GLY A 51 -19.86 -0.18 -19.14
CA GLY A 51 -19.61 -1.54 -18.66
C GLY A 51 -19.49 -1.72 -17.15
N ARG A 52 -19.49 -0.64 -16.36
CA ARG A 52 -19.43 -0.72 -14.87
C ARG A 52 -20.80 -0.46 -14.23
N SER A 53 -21.85 -0.95 -14.85
CA SER A 53 -23.19 -0.86 -14.28
C SER A 53 -23.36 -1.88 -13.17
N GLY A 54 -23.74 -1.42 -11.96
CA GLY A 54 -24.29 -2.26 -10.94
C GLY A 54 -23.47 -2.52 -9.71
N GLY A 55 -22.91 -1.46 -9.07
CA GLY A 55 -22.61 -1.48 -7.63
C GLY A 55 -21.67 -2.58 -7.11
N GLY A 56 -20.87 -3.22 -7.95
CA GLY A 56 -19.93 -4.25 -7.53
C GLY A 56 -18.52 -3.67 -7.30
N PHE A 57 -17.73 -4.34 -6.46
CA PHE A 57 -16.31 -4.02 -6.30
C PHE A 57 -15.54 -4.24 -7.60
N ASN A 58 -14.85 -3.20 -8.08
CA ASN A 58 -13.99 -3.25 -9.25
C ASN A 58 -12.53 -3.07 -8.83
N PRO A 59 -11.68 -4.11 -8.93
CA PRO A 59 -10.26 -3.98 -8.64
C PRO A 59 -9.61 -2.99 -9.60
N PRO A 60 -8.73 -2.09 -9.13
CA PRO A 60 -8.06 -1.13 -9.98
C PRO A 60 -7.13 -1.83 -10.98
N GLU A 61 -7.19 -1.45 -12.24
CA GLU A 61 -6.28 -1.94 -13.28
C GLU A 61 -4.96 -1.13 -13.27
N PRO A 62 -3.82 -1.79 -13.57
CA PRO A 62 -2.54 -1.10 -13.73
C PRO A 62 -2.58 0.00 -14.77
N THR A 63 -1.78 1.06 -14.59
CA THR A 63 -1.71 2.18 -15.53
C THR A 63 -0.31 2.79 -15.58
N THR A 64 0.01 3.45 -16.69
CA THR A 64 1.18 4.32 -16.85
C THR A 64 0.80 5.81 -16.86
N ARG A 65 -0.45 6.14 -16.52
CA ARG A 65 -0.92 7.54 -16.43
C ARG A 65 -0.04 8.36 -15.49
N GLY A 66 0.04 9.66 -15.73
CA GLY A 66 0.94 10.58 -15.05
C GLY A 66 2.36 10.62 -15.65
N GLY A 67 2.66 9.72 -16.61
CA GLY A 67 3.91 9.73 -17.34
C GLY A 67 5.15 9.41 -16.49
N PRO A 68 6.36 9.70 -17.01
CA PRO A 68 7.62 9.37 -16.33
C PRO A 68 7.84 10.18 -15.05
N ASP A 69 7.28 11.38 -14.94
CA ASP A 69 7.43 12.26 -13.77
C ASP A 69 6.48 11.95 -12.62
N TYR A 70 5.55 11.01 -12.79
CA TYR A 70 4.58 10.73 -11.73
C TYR A 70 5.24 10.22 -10.44
N GLY A 71 6.30 9.40 -10.56
CA GLY A 71 7.08 8.96 -9.40
C GLY A 71 7.74 10.13 -8.66
N ARG A 72 8.35 11.06 -9.40
CA ARG A 72 8.93 12.30 -8.85
C ARG A 72 7.86 13.17 -8.18
N PHE A 73 6.68 13.28 -8.78
CA PHE A 73 5.54 14.00 -8.19
C PHE A 73 5.11 13.37 -6.86
N VAL A 74 4.94 12.04 -6.81
CA VAL A 74 4.56 11.31 -5.59
C VAL A 74 5.58 11.52 -4.47
N GLU A 75 6.88 11.45 -4.78
CA GLU A 75 7.93 11.69 -3.77
C GLU A 75 7.96 13.15 -3.29
N ALA A 76 7.79 14.12 -4.18
CA ALA A 76 7.70 15.53 -3.79
C ALA A 76 6.51 15.81 -2.85
N VAL A 77 5.36 15.15 -3.08
CA VAL A 77 4.21 15.26 -2.16
C VAL A 77 4.52 14.60 -0.81
N ARG A 78 5.21 13.46 -0.80
CA ARG A 78 5.64 12.81 0.46
C ARG A 78 6.64 13.66 1.23
N ASP A 79 7.60 14.28 0.56
CA ASP A 79 8.55 15.22 1.18
C ASP A 79 7.82 16.42 1.77
N LEU A 80 6.83 16.95 1.05
CA LEU A 80 5.98 18.03 1.55
C LEU A 80 5.19 17.59 2.80
N GLN A 81 4.64 16.37 2.83
CA GLN A 81 3.96 15.84 4.01
C GLN A 81 4.90 15.74 5.23
N ASP A 82 6.13 15.25 5.01
CA ASP A 82 7.15 15.14 6.06
C ASP A 82 7.51 16.53 6.62
N LEU A 83 7.74 17.51 5.75
CA LEU A 83 8.08 18.88 6.13
C LEU A 83 6.91 19.61 6.76
N ALA A 84 5.70 19.47 6.26
CA ALA A 84 4.50 20.06 6.86
C ALA A 84 4.28 19.58 8.31
N ARG A 85 4.75 18.35 8.61
CA ARG A 85 4.70 17.83 9.98
C ARG A 85 5.87 18.28 10.86
N ALA A 86 7.03 18.57 10.29
CA ALA A 86 8.29 18.75 11.03
C ALA A 86 8.84 20.18 11.00
N ALA A 87 8.36 21.04 10.11
CA ALA A 87 8.87 22.39 10.01
C ALA A 87 8.38 23.27 11.16
N ASP A 88 9.31 24.02 11.74
CA ASP A 88 9.09 25.13 12.66
C ASP A 88 9.63 26.41 11.98
N ALA A 89 8.89 26.88 10.97
CA ALA A 89 9.33 27.97 10.11
C ALA A 89 8.69 29.30 10.54
N PRO A 90 9.36 30.44 10.26
CA PRO A 90 8.79 31.78 10.46
C PRO A 90 7.47 31.98 9.70
N ASP A 91 6.61 32.87 10.19
CA ASP A 91 5.25 33.11 9.66
C ASP A 91 5.27 33.49 8.16
N GLU A 92 6.24 34.31 7.74
CA GLU A 92 6.40 34.69 6.34
C GLU A 92 6.72 33.52 5.42
N VAL A 93 7.50 32.54 5.91
CA VAL A 93 7.83 31.30 5.15
C VAL A 93 6.60 30.40 5.07
N ILE A 94 5.84 30.29 6.15
CA ILE A 94 4.54 29.56 6.15
C ILE A 94 3.56 30.19 5.18
N THR A 95 3.47 31.53 5.15
CA THR A 95 2.59 32.26 4.23
C THR A 95 2.98 32.03 2.77
N GLU A 96 4.29 32.10 2.45
CA GLU A 96 4.79 31.81 1.11
C GLU A 96 4.52 30.36 0.70
N ALA A 97 4.83 29.40 1.59
CA ALA A 97 4.59 27.97 1.34
C ALA A 97 3.11 27.66 1.08
N ALA A 98 2.20 28.25 1.86
CA ALA A 98 0.76 28.12 1.65
C ALA A 98 0.36 28.60 0.23
N GLY A 99 0.81 29.79 -0.19
CA GLY A 99 0.53 30.31 -1.51
C GLY A 99 1.10 29.48 -2.67
N LEU A 100 2.26 28.81 -2.46
CA LEU A 100 2.82 27.86 -3.44
C LEU A 100 1.97 26.58 -3.53
N ILE A 101 1.54 26.03 -2.40
CA ILE A 101 0.69 24.83 -2.36
C ILE A 101 -0.67 25.11 -3.01
N GLU A 102 -1.26 26.28 -2.75
CA GLU A 102 -2.52 26.72 -3.38
C GLU A 102 -2.38 26.81 -4.91
N LYS A 103 -1.26 27.29 -5.42
CA LYS A 103 -0.98 27.30 -6.87
C LYS A 103 -0.90 25.88 -7.44
N VAL A 104 -0.24 24.96 -6.74
CA VAL A 104 -0.15 23.54 -7.17
C VAL A 104 -1.52 22.88 -7.16
N THR A 105 -2.33 23.09 -6.13
CA THR A 105 -3.69 22.53 -6.07
C THR A 105 -4.58 23.10 -7.17
N GLY A 106 -4.49 24.41 -7.46
CA GLY A 106 -5.21 25.05 -8.56
C GLY A 106 -4.79 24.50 -9.94
N LEU A 107 -3.51 24.14 -10.13
CA LEU A 107 -3.02 23.51 -11.34
C LEU A 107 -3.61 22.10 -11.54
N LEU A 108 -3.83 21.35 -10.47
CA LEU A 108 -4.31 19.97 -10.52
C LEU A 108 -5.84 19.85 -10.53
N GLU A 109 -6.55 20.82 -9.99
CA GLU A 109 -8.02 20.78 -9.82
C GLU A 109 -8.79 20.45 -11.11
N PRO A 110 -8.45 21.01 -12.32
CA PRO A 110 -9.13 20.67 -13.57
C PRO A 110 -8.97 19.21 -14.00
N TYR A 111 -8.02 18.49 -13.42
CA TYR A 111 -7.69 17.10 -13.74
C TYR A 111 -8.14 16.12 -12.65
N ARG A 112 -9.07 16.54 -11.79
CA ARG A 112 -9.68 15.66 -10.79
C ARG A 112 -10.30 14.46 -11.49
N ALA A 113 -9.96 13.27 -11.00
CA ALA A 113 -10.41 12.02 -11.57
C ALA A 113 -11.15 11.18 -10.50
N ASP A 114 -11.97 10.25 -10.95
CA ASP A 114 -12.56 9.25 -10.10
C ASP A 114 -11.51 8.22 -9.61
N GLU A 115 -11.92 7.35 -8.69
CA GLU A 115 -11.04 6.32 -8.12
C GLU A 115 -10.55 5.29 -9.16
N TRP A 116 -11.29 5.14 -10.28
CA TRP A 116 -10.99 4.18 -11.34
C TRP A 116 -10.01 4.73 -12.38
N SER A 117 -9.93 6.04 -12.51
CA SER A 117 -9.10 6.73 -13.49
C SER A 117 -7.82 7.31 -12.92
N SER A 118 -7.77 7.57 -11.61
CA SER A 118 -6.58 8.08 -10.93
C SER A 118 -5.40 7.12 -11.06
N PRO A 119 -4.16 7.60 -11.29
CA PRO A 119 -2.96 6.76 -11.29
C PRO A 119 -2.58 6.27 -9.88
N SER A 120 -3.04 6.93 -8.81
CA SER A 120 -2.75 6.56 -7.43
C SER A 120 -3.23 5.14 -7.11
N GLY A 121 -2.35 4.31 -6.57
CA GLY A 121 -2.62 2.89 -6.28
C GLY A 121 -2.61 1.96 -7.49
N ARG A 122 -2.22 2.45 -8.70
CA ARG A 122 -2.26 1.69 -9.96
C ARG A 122 -0.93 1.66 -10.72
N ARG A 123 0.08 2.40 -10.26
CA ARG A 123 1.45 2.45 -10.83
C ARG A 123 2.31 1.37 -10.19
N LEU A 124 2.39 0.21 -10.84
CA LEU A 124 3.12 -0.97 -10.32
C LEU A 124 4.63 -0.75 -10.20
N ASP A 125 5.17 0.22 -10.92
CA ASP A 125 6.56 0.65 -10.93
C ASP A 125 6.95 1.49 -9.72
N LEU A 126 5.99 1.88 -8.86
CA LEU A 126 6.21 2.74 -7.71
C LEU A 126 5.94 2.03 -6.37
N PRO A 127 6.63 2.44 -5.28
CA PRO A 127 6.36 1.94 -3.94
C PRO A 127 4.87 2.08 -3.61
N ASN A 128 4.28 0.98 -3.15
CA ASN A 128 2.84 0.87 -2.89
C ASN A 128 1.97 1.41 -4.03
N ARG A 129 2.41 1.19 -5.27
CA ARG A 129 1.73 1.57 -6.52
C ARG A 129 1.45 3.07 -6.65
N GLY A 130 2.30 3.92 -6.06
CA GLY A 130 2.15 5.38 -6.08
C GLY A 130 1.00 5.91 -5.22
N ASN A 131 0.45 5.13 -4.29
CA ASN A 131 -0.56 5.59 -3.35
C ASN A 131 0.10 6.44 -2.25
N ILE A 132 -0.31 7.71 -2.14
CA ILE A 132 0.28 8.69 -1.21
C ILE A 132 -0.15 8.45 0.23
N LEU A 133 -1.34 7.87 0.45
CA LEU A 133 -1.85 7.52 1.79
C LEU A 133 -1.00 6.42 2.42
N GLN A 134 -0.55 5.46 1.62
CA GLN A 134 0.07 4.23 2.10
C GLN A 134 1.54 4.43 2.49
N VAL A 135 1.99 3.68 3.50
CA VAL A 135 3.41 3.59 3.85
C VAL A 135 4.17 3.04 2.64
N PRO A 136 5.25 3.74 2.18
CA PRO A 136 6.02 3.27 1.03
C PRO A 136 6.61 1.88 1.27
N MET A 137 6.36 0.94 0.35
CA MET A 137 6.92 -0.42 0.43
C MET A 137 6.88 -1.12 -0.92
N PHE A 138 7.76 -2.10 -1.09
CA PHE A 138 7.67 -3.12 -2.11
C PHE A 138 7.49 -4.48 -1.46
N LEU A 139 6.59 -5.29 -1.99
CA LEU A 139 6.29 -6.63 -1.49
C LEU A 139 6.52 -7.66 -2.57
N ALA A 140 7.14 -8.78 -2.22
CA ALA A 140 7.37 -9.90 -3.10
C ALA A 140 6.96 -11.23 -2.45
N LYS A 141 6.65 -12.22 -3.29
CA LYS A 141 6.46 -13.59 -2.82
C LYS A 141 7.83 -14.20 -2.57
N THR A 142 7.99 -14.85 -1.44
CA THR A 142 9.20 -15.58 -1.03
C THR A 142 9.14 -17.04 -1.50
N ASP A 143 10.29 -17.73 -1.48
CA ASP A 143 10.39 -19.12 -1.91
C ASP A 143 9.57 -20.09 -1.04
N ASP A 144 9.36 -19.76 0.24
CA ASP A 144 8.51 -20.51 1.18
C ASP A 144 7.01 -20.21 1.02
N GLY A 145 6.64 -19.43 0.00
CA GLY A 145 5.26 -19.14 -0.33
C GLY A 145 4.59 -18.04 0.51
N ARG A 146 5.36 -17.30 1.30
CA ARG A 146 4.89 -16.13 2.05
C ARG A 146 5.04 -14.85 1.21
N ILE A 147 4.63 -13.74 1.77
CA ILE A 147 4.90 -12.39 1.25
C ILE A 147 5.85 -11.71 2.21
N ALA A 148 6.87 -11.07 1.68
CA ALA A 148 7.79 -10.25 2.48
C ALA A 148 8.21 -9.00 1.72
N GLY A 149 8.72 -8.02 2.47
CA GLY A 149 9.26 -6.80 1.93
C GLY A 149 9.80 -5.88 3.00
N GLU A 150 10.08 -4.66 2.59
CA GLU A 150 10.59 -3.61 3.45
C GLU A 150 9.67 -2.39 3.40
N ALA A 151 9.42 -1.80 4.56
CA ALA A 151 8.62 -0.61 4.71
C ALA A 151 9.35 0.41 5.58
N THR A 152 9.25 1.69 5.21
CA THR A 152 9.83 2.79 6.01
C THR A 152 8.72 3.77 6.38
N PHE A 153 8.47 3.90 7.69
CA PHE A 153 7.58 4.96 8.16
C PHE A 153 8.32 6.29 8.10
N ARG A 154 7.92 7.16 7.17
CA ARG A 154 8.47 8.50 7.01
C ARG A 154 8.05 9.40 8.18
N ARG A 155 8.62 10.58 8.27
CA ARG A 155 8.32 11.60 9.31
C ARG A 155 6.82 11.94 9.41
N PHE A 156 6.11 11.92 8.29
CA PHE A 156 4.67 12.14 8.24
C PHE A 156 3.88 11.19 9.17
N TYR A 157 4.33 9.95 9.28
CA TYR A 157 3.67 8.93 10.11
C TYR A 157 4.07 8.96 11.59
N LEU A 158 4.84 9.97 12.02
CA LEU A 158 5.25 10.10 13.41
C LEU A 158 4.02 10.24 14.33
N GLY A 159 3.97 9.42 15.38
CA GLY A 159 3.06 9.55 16.50
C GLY A 159 3.66 10.45 17.59
N ARG A 160 4.05 9.84 18.72
CA ARG A 160 4.72 10.54 19.83
C ARG A 160 6.02 9.81 20.21
N ASN A 161 6.93 10.54 20.85
CA ASN A 161 8.19 9.99 21.39
C ASN A 161 9.03 9.21 20.36
N GLY A 162 9.11 9.69 19.12
CA GLY A 162 9.88 9.04 18.06
C GLY A 162 9.27 7.77 17.46
N ALA A 163 8.08 7.37 17.90
CA ALA A 163 7.38 6.20 17.40
C ALA A 163 6.47 6.53 16.21
N ALA A 164 6.31 5.60 15.29
CA ALA A 164 5.26 5.66 14.28
C ALA A 164 3.87 5.63 14.94
N HIS A 165 2.93 6.38 14.38
CA HIS A 165 1.55 6.41 14.85
C HIS A 165 0.91 5.01 14.71
N GLY A 166 0.22 4.53 15.75
CA GLY A 166 -0.39 3.20 15.74
C GLY A 166 -1.36 2.98 14.58
N GLY A 167 -2.13 4.02 14.20
CA GLY A 167 -2.98 3.98 13.01
C GLY A 167 -2.21 3.81 11.70
N ALA A 168 -0.97 4.33 11.59
CA ALA A 168 -0.12 4.11 10.42
C ALA A 168 0.38 2.66 10.36
N VAL A 169 0.69 2.05 11.51
CA VAL A 169 1.04 0.61 11.58
C VAL A 169 -0.16 -0.26 11.17
N ALA A 170 -1.37 0.08 11.61
CA ALA A 170 -2.59 -0.61 11.18
C ALA A 170 -2.84 -0.44 9.67
N LEU A 171 -2.62 0.76 9.11
CA LEU A 171 -2.71 1.02 7.68
C LEU A 171 -1.70 0.19 6.87
N LEU A 172 -0.47 0.05 7.36
CA LEU A 172 0.52 -0.84 6.76
C LEU A 172 -0.01 -2.27 6.70
N PHE A 173 -0.51 -2.81 7.83
CA PHE A 173 -1.01 -4.17 7.87
C PHE A 173 -2.23 -4.41 6.99
N ASP A 174 -3.19 -3.48 6.94
CA ASP A 174 -4.33 -3.61 6.02
C ASP A 174 -3.85 -3.79 4.57
N SER A 175 -2.88 -2.98 4.15
CA SER A 175 -2.29 -3.06 2.81
C SER A 175 -1.52 -4.36 2.56
N VAL A 176 -0.66 -4.76 3.51
CA VAL A 176 0.17 -5.97 3.40
C VAL A 176 -0.69 -7.22 3.37
N LEU A 177 -1.64 -7.34 4.31
CA LEU A 177 -2.51 -8.52 4.42
C LEU A 177 -3.48 -8.62 3.24
N GLY A 178 -4.00 -7.48 2.75
CA GLY A 178 -4.79 -7.41 1.53
C GLY A 178 -4.00 -7.85 0.28
N TYR A 179 -2.77 -7.36 0.13
CA TYR A 179 -1.88 -7.80 -0.95
C TYR A 179 -1.55 -9.29 -0.85
N THR A 180 -1.26 -9.79 0.36
CA THR A 180 -0.97 -11.21 0.64
C THR A 180 -2.13 -12.09 0.20
N THR A 181 -3.34 -11.72 0.60
CA THR A 181 -4.57 -12.44 0.21
C THR A 181 -4.71 -12.47 -1.31
N TYR A 182 -4.59 -11.32 -1.98
CA TYR A 182 -4.65 -11.25 -3.43
C TYR A 182 -3.58 -12.10 -4.11
N LYS A 183 -2.31 -11.92 -3.72
CA LYS A 183 -1.16 -12.53 -4.39
C LYS A 183 -1.13 -14.05 -4.24
N LEU A 184 -1.50 -14.56 -3.05
CA LEU A 184 -1.43 -16.00 -2.77
C LEU A 184 -2.70 -16.76 -3.19
N THR A 185 -3.85 -16.11 -3.27
CA THR A 185 -5.11 -16.77 -3.68
C THR A 185 -5.58 -16.39 -5.08
N GLN A 186 -4.94 -15.39 -5.72
CA GLN A 186 -5.37 -14.79 -6.99
C GLN A 186 -6.79 -14.20 -6.94
N SER A 187 -7.36 -14.01 -5.75
CA SER A 187 -8.69 -13.42 -5.57
C SER A 187 -8.58 -11.89 -5.59
N ARG A 188 -9.15 -11.26 -6.60
CA ARG A 188 -9.19 -9.78 -6.73
C ARG A 188 -10.40 -9.17 -6.04
N PHE A 189 -11.46 -9.94 -5.84
CA PHE A 189 -12.74 -9.50 -5.28
C PHE A 189 -12.82 -9.90 -3.82
N GLN A 190 -12.32 -9.05 -2.95
CA GLN A 190 -12.30 -9.30 -1.50
C GLN A 190 -12.37 -8.00 -0.71
N ARG A 191 -12.90 -8.09 0.51
CA ARG A 191 -12.97 -6.98 1.47
C ARG A 191 -12.41 -7.41 2.81
N THR A 192 -11.75 -6.49 3.49
CA THR A 192 -11.35 -6.63 4.89
C THR A 192 -12.61 -6.66 5.75
N ALA A 193 -12.82 -7.73 6.50
CA ALA A 193 -13.94 -7.87 7.44
C ALA A 193 -13.52 -7.44 8.85
N TYR A 194 -12.31 -7.79 9.27
CA TYR A 194 -11.66 -7.22 10.45
C TYR A 194 -10.14 -7.22 10.29
N LEU A 195 -9.50 -6.36 11.06
CA LEU A 195 -8.06 -6.28 11.26
C LEU A 195 -7.81 -6.10 12.76
N GLN A 196 -7.02 -6.99 13.35
CA GLN A 196 -6.53 -6.87 14.72
C GLN A 196 -5.02 -6.66 14.68
N VAL A 197 -4.54 -5.65 15.42
CA VAL A 197 -3.10 -5.33 15.51
C VAL A 197 -2.67 -5.39 16.97
N ASN A 198 -1.61 -6.15 17.23
CA ASN A 198 -0.97 -6.28 18.54
C ASN A 198 0.38 -5.56 18.49
N TYR A 199 0.51 -4.47 19.22
CA TYR A 199 1.75 -3.69 19.34
C TYR A 199 2.64 -4.31 20.40
N ARG A 200 3.85 -4.74 20.01
CA ARG A 200 4.79 -5.46 20.90
C ARG A 200 5.93 -4.55 21.37
N SER A 201 6.39 -3.67 20.50
CA SER A 201 7.47 -2.72 20.75
C SER A 201 7.25 -1.41 20.03
N ILE A 202 8.05 -0.40 20.36
CA ILE A 202 8.05 0.88 19.67
C ILE A 202 8.46 0.66 18.22
N THR A 203 7.62 1.12 17.27
CA THR A 203 7.93 1.12 15.86
C THR A 203 8.66 2.41 15.50
N PRO A 204 9.95 2.39 15.13
CA PRO A 204 10.70 3.59 14.80
C PRO A 204 10.22 4.17 13.45
N VAL A 205 10.38 5.50 13.28
CA VAL A 205 10.26 6.18 11.99
C VAL A 205 11.63 6.30 11.33
N GLU A 206 11.66 6.58 10.03
CA GLU A 206 12.87 6.86 9.24
C GLU A 206 13.91 5.72 9.26
N LYS A 207 13.43 4.51 9.50
CA LYS A 207 14.24 3.28 9.51
C LYS A 207 13.56 2.21 8.66
N PRO A 208 14.31 1.49 7.79
CA PRO A 208 13.80 0.34 7.09
C PRO A 208 13.40 -0.78 8.05
N LEU A 209 12.20 -1.30 7.91
CA LEU A 209 11.64 -2.37 8.74
C LEU A 209 11.17 -3.50 7.84
N ARG A 210 11.47 -4.73 8.22
CA ARG A 210 11.00 -5.92 7.51
C ARG A 210 9.54 -6.18 7.85
N VAL A 211 8.75 -6.45 6.82
CA VAL A 211 7.36 -6.90 6.95
C VAL A 211 7.21 -8.25 6.27
N GLU A 212 6.48 -9.15 6.91
CA GLU A 212 6.18 -10.48 6.37
C GLU A 212 4.75 -10.87 6.69
N ALA A 213 4.12 -11.63 5.77
CA ALA A 213 2.76 -12.09 5.93
C ALA A 213 2.51 -13.43 5.23
N GLY A 214 1.48 -14.14 5.67
CA GLY A 214 1.08 -15.41 5.09
C GLY A 214 -0.38 -15.71 5.36
N ILE A 215 -0.94 -16.63 4.59
CA ILE A 215 -2.28 -17.16 4.84
C ILE A 215 -2.16 -18.17 6.00
N ASP A 216 -2.96 -17.97 7.04
CA ASP A 216 -3.13 -18.95 8.11
C ASP A 216 -4.03 -20.09 7.64
N ARG A 217 -5.25 -19.76 7.18
CA ARG A 217 -6.21 -20.75 6.67
C ARG A 217 -7.27 -20.13 5.77
N ILE A 218 -7.94 -20.99 5.01
CA ILE A 218 -9.07 -20.61 4.13
C ILE A 218 -10.28 -21.48 4.49
N GLU A 219 -11.41 -20.84 4.76
CA GLU A 219 -12.68 -21.46 5.08
C GLU A 219 -13.76 -20.96 4.12
N GLY A 220 -13.99 -21.66 3.02
CA GLY A 220 -14.90 -21.23 1.97
C GLY A 220 -14.52 -19.86 1.38
N ARG A 221 -15.31 -18.82 1.66
CA ARG A 221 -15.03 -17.44 1.23
C ARG A 221 -14.14 -16.66 2.19
N LYS A 222 -13.90 -17.17 3.40
CA LYS A 222 -13.12 -16.53 4.45
C LYS A 222 -11.65 -16.87 4.28
N ILE A 223 -10.80 -15.86 4.29
CA ILE A 223 -9.35 -16.00 4.19
C ILE A 223 -8.74 -15.33 5.42
N PHE A 224 -8.17 -16.13 6.31
CA PHE A 224 -7.49 -15.68 7.51
C PHE A 224 -6.01 -15.49 7.19
N VAL A 225 -5.49 -14.31 7.52
CA VAL A 225 -4.14 -13.87 7.15
C VAL A 225 -3.47 -13.32 8.38
N GLU A 226 -2.19 -13.61 8.53
CA GLU A 226 -1.33 -13.10 9.61
C GLU A 226 -0.13 -12.36 9.04
N GLY A 227 0.42 -11.43 9.82
CA GLY A 227 1.64 -10.71 9.45
C GLY A 227 2.40 -10.18 10.64
N ARG A 228 3.67 -9.87 10.41
CA ARG A 228 4.57 -9.30 11.41
C ARG A 228 5.37 -8.15 10.82
N LEU A 229 5.65 -7.16 11.65
CA LEU A 229 6.57 -6.06 11.40
C LEU A 229 7.76 -6.23 12.34
N LEU A 230 8.98 -6.19 11.79
CA LEU A 230 10.19 -6.55 12.51
C LEU A 230 11.30 -5.50 12.32
N ASP A 231 12.09 -5.32 13.38
CA ASP A 231 13.39 -4.62 13.35
C ASP A 231 14.48 -5.65 13.68
N GLY A 232 15.20 -6.13 12.68
CA GLY A 232 16.04 -7.31 12.83
C GLY A 232 15.20 -8.52 13.27
N ASP A 233 15.56 -9.10 14.42
CA ASP A 233 14.83 -10.22 15.04
C ASP A 233 13.72 -9.76 16.02
N THR A 234 13.60 -8.46 16.28
CA THR A 234 12.61 -7.92 17.22
C THR A 234 11.27 -7.73 16.54
N VAL A 235 10.23 -8.38 17.04
CA VAL A 235 8.85 -8.16 16.60
C VAL A 235 8.35 -6.85 17.19
N LEU A 236 8.01 -5.90 16.32
CA LEU A 236 7.46 -4.59 16.68
C LEU A 236 5.93 -4.64 16.78
N ALA A 237 5.30 -5.30 15.83
CA ALA A 237 3.86 -5.51 15.82
C ALA A 237 3.51 -6.79 15.06
N GLU A 238 2.37 -7.36 15.41
CA GLU A 238 1.75 -8.51 14.75
C GLU A 238 0.32 -8.16 14.37
N ALA A 239 -0.17 -8.72 13.28
CA ALA A 239 -1.54 -8.51 12.89
C ALA A 239 -2.20 -9.80 12.37
N GLU A 240 -3.49 -9.89 12.62
CA GLU A 240 -4.38 -10.90 12.06
C GLU A 240 -5.54 -10.19 11.36
N ALA A 241 -5.96 -10.72 10.22
CA ALA A 241 -7.10 -10.19 9.50
C ALA A 241 -7.96 -11.29 8.87
N LEU A 242 -9.23 -10.98 8.70
CA LEU A 242 -10.16 -11.75 7.90
C LEU A 242 -10.50 -10.96 6.64
N PHE A 243 -10.21 -11.56 5.50
CA PHE A 243 -10.71 -11.11 4.20
C PHE A 243 -11.85 -12.03 3.74
N VAL A 244 -12.87 -11.45 3.13
CA VAL A 244 -14.02 -12.20 2.62
C VAL A 244 -14.09 -12.02 1.11
N ARG A 245 -14.04 -13.13 0.36
CA ARG A 245 -14.32 -13.11 -1.08
C ARG A 245 -15.75 -12.67 -1.32
N LEU A 246 -15.91 -11.66 -2.17
CA LEU A 246 -17.21 -11.12 -2.53
C LEU A 246 -17.96 -12.10 -3.44
N LYS A 247 -19.29 -12.11 -3.33
CA LYS A 247 -20.16 -12.74 -4.33
C LYS A 247 -20.31 -11.80 -5.53
N PRO A 248 -20.64 -12.30 -6.72
CA PRO A 248 -20.98 -11.44 -7.85
C PRO A 248 -22.00 -10.36 -7.45
N GLY A 249 -21.75 -9.11 -7.84
CA GLY A 249 -22.64 -7.96 -7.54
C GLY A 249 -22.57 -7.40 -6.10
N GLN A 250 -21.72 -7.93 -5.22
CA GLN A 250 -21.49 -7.31 -3.91
C GLN A 250 -20.53 -6.10 -4.03
N PRO A 251 -20.78 -5.00 -3.29
CA PRO A 251 -19.91 -3.82 -3.26
C PRO A 251 -18.60 -4.06 -2.51
#